data_a6504b595f6227122662de4d8ffbaf9e
#
_entry.id   a6504b595f6227122662de4d8ffbaf9e
#
_cell.length_a   1.000
_cell.length_b   1.000
_cell.length_c   1.000
_cell.angle_alpha   90.00
_cell.angle_beta   90.00
_cell.angle_gamma   90.00
#
_symmetry.space_group_name_H-M   'P 1'
#
loop_
_entity.id
_entity.type
_entity.pdbx_description
1 polymer ?
#
loop_
_entity_poly.entity_id
_entity_poly.type
_entity_poly.pdbx_seq_one_letter_code
_entity_poly.pdbx_strand_id
1 'polypeptide(L)'
;LLKEKGIQCESIILVQKPFMERRAIATFEKQWQSPYSQVQVSSTAHPFFEYINEDMPLMMVLEALMEDFSRVKSYPEKGFQTKQDIPNQVDSSYQVLLERFGFDLV
;
A
#
# COMPACT_ATOMS: atom_id res chain seq x y z
N LEU A 1 1.81 0.25 22.29
CA LEU A 1 3.08 0.25 23.05
C LEU A 1 3.52 1.67 23.42
N LEU A 2 3.53 2.59 22.46
CA LEU A 2 3.86 4.00 22.73
C LEU A 2 2.85 4.64 23.69
N LYS A 3 1.57 4.32 23.52
CA LYS A 3 0.51 4.81 24.38
C LYS A 3 0.70 4.34 25.83
N GLU A 4 1.10 3.11 26.02
CA GLU A 4 1.38 2.54 27.36
C GLU A 4 2.54 3.25 28.05
N LYS A 5 3.51 3.72 27.28
CA LYS A 5 4.67 4.44 27.79
C LYS A 5 4.44 5.95 27.93
N GLY A 6 3.21 6.42 27.62
CA GLY A 6 2.89 7.84 27.66
C GLY A 6 3.55 8.67 26.57
N ILE A 7 4.00 8.03 25.48
CA ILE A 7 4.67 8.70 24.36
C ILE A 7 3.61 9.06 23.31
N GLN A 8 3.57 10.36 22.97
CA GLN A 8 2.74 10.87 21.89
C GLN A 8 3.62 11.30 20.73
N CYS A 9 3.27 10.86 19.53
CA CYS A 9 3.99 11.23 18.31
C CYS A 9 3.17 12.22 17.51
N GLU A 10 3.64 13.45 17.38
CA GLU A 10 2.98 14.48 16.59
C GLU A 10 3.22 14.29 15.10
N SER A 11 4.44 13.87 14.74
CA SER A 11 4.85 13.65 13.36
C SER A 11 5.34 12.21 13.23
N ILE A 12 4.81 11.50 12.22
CA ILE A 12 5.08 10.08 12.03
C ILE A 12 5.50 9.84 10.58
N ILE A 13 6.54 9.03 10.41
CA ILE A 13 6.97 8.59 9.09
C ILE A 13 6.84 7.07 9.03
N LEU A 14 6.03 6.59 8.09
CA LEU A 14 5.88 5.17 7.79
C LEU A 14 6.89 4.77 6.72
N VAL A 15 7.58 3.67 6.93
CA VAL A 15 8.55 3.15 5.96
C VAL A 15 8.05 1.82 5.41
N GLN A 16 7.95 1.73 4.09
CA GLN A 16 7.41 0.56 3.43
C GLN A 16 7.99 0.43 2.02
N LYS A 17 7.76 -0.71 1.36
CA LYS A 17 8.10 -0.88 -0.04
C LYS A 17 7.30 0.10 -0.91
N PRO A 18 7.86 0.59 -2.05
CA PRO A 18 7.18 1.62 -2.84
C PRO A 18 5.75 1.28 -3.25
N PHE A 19 5.48 0.05 -3.68
CA PHE A 19 4.14 -0.32 -4.13
C PHE A 19 3.15 -0.48 -2.96
N MET A 20 3.62 -0.48 -1.71
CA MET A 20 2.79 -0.61 -0.52
C MET A 20 2.54 0.72 0.20
N GLU A 21 3.07 1.84 -0.29
CA GLU A 21 2.95 3.14 0.38
C GLU A 21 1.50 3.55 0.62
N ARG A 22 0.66 3.45 -0.39
CA ARG A 22 -0.76 3.85 -0.28
C ARG A 22 -1.48 2.98 0.74
N ARG A 23 -1.23 1.67 0.73
CA ARG A 23 -1.85 0.76 1.68
C ARG A 23 -1.37 1.01 3.11
N ALA A 24 -0.09 1.33 3.29
CA ALA A 24 0.46 1.66 4.60
C ALA A 24 -0.26 2.86 5.21
N ILE A 25 -0.45 3.94 4.45
CA ILE A 25 -1.19 5.13 4.88
C ILE A 25 -2.64 4.78 5.21
N ALA A 26 -3.31 4.05 4.33
CA ALA A 26 -4.71 3.68 4.52
C ALA A 26 -4.91 2.84 5.78
N THR A 27 -4.00 1.91 6.04
CA THR A 27 -4.04 1.08 7.24
C THR A 27 -3.76 1.91 8.49
N PHE A 28 -2.74 2.77 8.44
CA PHE A 28 -2.40 3.62 9.57
C PHE A 28 -3.56 4.53 9.96
N GLU A 29 -4.17 5.21 9.01
CA GLU A 29 -5.29 6.12 9.26
C GLU A 29 -6.47 5.40 9.93
N LYS A 30 -6.69 4.13 9.58
CA LYS A 30 -7.79 3.35 10.15
C LYS A 30 -7.47 2.80 11.53
N GLN A 31 -6.24 2.37 11.77
CA GLN A 31 -5.88 1.60 12.96
C GLN A 31 -5.24 2.43 14.07
N TRP A 32 -4.61 3.55 13.74
CA TRP A 32 -3.94 4.37 14.73
C TRP A 32 -4.95 5.17 15.55
N GLN A 33 -4.90 5.01 16.85
CA GLN A 33 -5.90 5.59 17.75
C GLN A 33 -5.42 6.80 18.54
N SER A 34 -4.12 7.08 18.53
CA SER A 34 -3.55 8.23 19.23
C SER A 34 -3.56 9.47 18.33
N PRO A 35 -3.71 10.69 18.91
CA PRO A 35 -3.64 11.90 18.10
C PRO A 35 -2.28 12.06 17.43
N TYR A 36 -2.27 12.61 16.22
CA TYR A 36 -1.06 12.97 15.52
C TYR A 36 -1.34 14.20 14.64
N SER A 37 -0.31 15.01 14.39
CA SER A 37 -0.44 16.20 13.54
C SER A 37 -0.16 15.89 12.08
N GLN A 38 0.78 14.97 11.82
CA GLN A 38 1.25 14.71 10.47
C GLN A 38 1.73 13.26 10.35
N VAL A 39 1.37 12.62 9.24
CA VAL A 39 1.89 11.32 8.85
C VAL A 39 2.40 11.40 7.42
N GLN A 40 3.55 10.81 7.17
CA GLN A 40 4.13 10.68 5.85
C GLN A 40 4.55 9.24 5.63
N VAL A 41 4.62 8.82 4.37
CA VAL A 41 5.14 7.52 4.04
C VAL A 41 6.39 7.68 3.19
N SER A 42 7.38 6.83 3.44
CA SER A 42 8.65 6.84 2.74
C SER A 42 9.03 5.43 2.32
N SER A 43 9.78 5.34 1.24
CA SER A 43 10.29 4.08 0.73
C SER A 43 11.60 4.32 0.00
N THR A 44 12.26 3.24 -0.42
CA THR A 44 13.38 3.35 -1.35
C THR A 44 12.83 3.82 -2.70
N ALA A 45 13.33 4.96 -3.20
CA ALA A 45 12.80 5.58 -4.41
C ALA A 45 13.40 4.95 -5.68
N HIS A 46 13.05 3.68 -5.93
CA HIS A 46 13.50 2.98 -7.13
C HIS A 46 12.36 2.86 -8.14
N PRO A 47 12.61 3.11 -9.44
CA PRO A 47 11.64 2.81 -10.49
C PRO A 47 11.24 1.34 -10.49
N PHE A 48 10.03 1.05 -10.97
CA PHE A 48 9.47 -0.30 -10.96
C PHE A 48 10.44 -1.34 -11.52
N PHE A 49 11.07 -1.06 -12.67
CA PHE A 49 11.94 -2.03 -13.33
C PHE A 49 13.26 -2.29 -12.59
N GLU A 50 13.67 -1.41 -11.68
CA GLU A 50 14.88 -1.64 -10.88
C GLU A 50 14.68 -2.71 -9.81
N TYR A 51 13.44 -3.05 -9.47
CA TYR A 51 13.12 -4.14 -8.55
C TYR A 51 13.24 -5.51 -9.18
N ILE A 52 13.31 -5.58 -10.51
CA ILE A 52 13.30 -6.84 -11.24
C ILE A 52 14.72 -7.33 -11.41
N ASN A 53 15.02 -8.52 -10.87
CA ASN A 53 16.31 -9.18 -10.98
C ASN A 53 16.11 -10.70 -10.92
N GLU A 54 17.20 -11.46 -10.82
CA GLU A 54 17.13 -12.93 -10.79
C GLU A 54 16.34 -13.46 -9.57
N ASP A 55 16.47 -12.78 -8.43
CA ASP A 55 15.77 -13.17 -7.20
C ASP A 55 14.33 -12.65 -7.15
N MET A 56 14.04 -11.56 -7.92
CA MET A 56 12.72 -10.94 -7.98
C MET A 56 12.27 -10.81 -9.44
N PRO A 57 11.80 -11.91 -10.06
CA PRO A 57 11.37 -11.88 -11.47
C PRO A 57 10.13 -10.99 -11.66
N LEU A 58 9.97 -10.49 -12.89
CA LEU A 58 8.88 -9.59 -13.27
C LEU A 58 7.52 -10.08 -12.79
N MET A 59 7.20 -11.34 -13.02
CA MET A 59 5.87 -11.87 -12.68
C MET A 59 5.63 -11.87 -11.17
N MET A 60 6.65 -12.12 -10.36
CA MET A 60 6.55 -12.08 -8.91
C MET A 60 6.28 -10.66 -8.41
N VAL A 61 7.02 -9.68 -8.94
CA VAL A 61 6.85 -8.27 -8.55
C VAL A 61 5.49 -7.76 -9.00
N LEU A 62 5.09 -8.08 -10.22
CA LEU A 62 3.79 -7.66 -10.76
C LEU A 62 2.64 -8.26 -9.96
N GLU A 63 2.71 -9.55 -9.62
CA GLU A 63 1.69 -10.21 -8.83
C GLU A 63 1.57 -9.56 -7.44
N ALA A 64 2.69 -9.28 -6.79
CA ALA A 64 2.70 -8.61 -5.48
C ALA A 64 2.07 -7.22 -5.56
N LEU A 65 2.38 -6.46 -6.59
CA LEU A 65 1.79 -5.14 -6.83
C LEU A 65 0.28 -5.23 -7.05
N MET A 66 -0.15 -6.19 -7.85
CA MET A 66 -1.58 -6.38 -8.15
C MET A 66 -2.36 -6.81 -6.91
N GLU A 67 -1.80 -7.71 -6.11
CA GLU A 67 -2.42 -8.12 -4.85
C GLU A 67 -2.53 -6.96 -3.88
N ASP A 68 -1.48 -6.14 -3.77
CA ASP A 68 -1.49 -4.98 -2.89
C ASP A 68 -2.58 -3.99 -3.30
N PHE A 69 -2.69 -3.69 -4.58
CA PHE A 69 -3.71 -2.79 -5.10
C PHE A 69 -5.13 -3.36 -4.87
N SER A 70 -5.30 -4.67 -5.06
CA SER A 70 -6.58 -5.33 -4.77
C SER A 70 -7.01 -5.09 -3.32
N ARG A 71 -6.08 -5.15 -2.38
CA ARG A 71 -6.36 -4.89 -0.96
C ARG A 71 -6.70 -3.43 -0.68
N VAL A 72 -6.06 -2.49 -1.37
CA VAL A 72 -6.42 -1.07 -1.26
C VAL A 72 -7.88 -0.86 -1.64
N LYS A 73 -8.39 -1.59 -2.64
CA LYS A 73 -9.79 -1.51 -3.07
C LYS A 73 -10.75 -2.22 -2.10
N SER A 74 -10.38 -3.37 -1.56
CA SER A 74 -11.30 -4.24 -0.82
C SER A 74 -11.25 -4.08 0.70
N TYR A 75 -10.11 -3.74 1.28
CA TYR A 75 -9.95 -3.68 2.73
C TYR A 75 -10.76 -2.58 3.43
N PRO A 76 -11.06 -1.42 2.80
CA PRO A 76 -11.93 -0.44 3.46
C PRO A 76 -13.31 -1.02 3.84
N GLU A 77 -13.88 -1.86 2.99
CA GLU A 77 -15.17 -2.52 3.28
C GLU A 77 -15.06 -3.51 4.43
N LYS A 78 -13.88 -4.08 4.64
CA LYS A 78 -13.60 -5.01 5.75
C LYS A 78 -13.22 -4.31 7.05
N GLY A 79 -13.10 -2.99 7.03
CA GLY A 79 -12.73 -2.20 8.21
C GLY A 79 -11.25 -2.18 8.54
N PHE A 80 -10.38 -2.64 7.63
CA PHE A 80 -8.93 -2.69 7.88
C PHE A 80 -8.20 -1.42 7.48
N GLN A 81 -8.75 -0.65 6.55
CA GLN A 81 -8.12 0.53 5.98
C GLN A 81 -9.15 1.63 5.74
N THR A 82 -8.69 2.88 5.61
CA THR A 82 -9.54 3.96 5.13
C THR A 82 -9.72 3.84 3.62
N LYS A 83 -10.87 4.33 3.13
CA LYS A 83 -11.13 4.36 1.69
C LYS A 83 -10.18 5.35 1.03
N GLN A 84 -9.50 4.90 -0.03
CA GLN A 84 -8.59 5.74 -0.80
C GLN A 84 -9.22 6.17 -2.12
N ASP A 85 -8.83 7.35 -2.57
CA ASP A 85 -9.28 7.89 -3.84
C ASP A 85 -8.42 7.30 -4.95
N ILE A 86 -9.03 6.48 -5.81
CA ILE A 86 -8.30 5.78 -6.87
C ILE A 86 -8.61 6.45 -8.21
N PRO A 87 -7.61 7.07 -8.87
CA PRO A 87 -7.83 7.66 -10.20
C PRO A 87 -8.33 6.61 -11.20
N ASN A 88 -9.24 7.01 -12.08
CA ASN A 88 -9.81 6.11 -13.09
C ASN A 88 -8.74 5.48 -13.97
N GLN A 89 -7.69 6.21 -14.29
CA GLN A 89 -6.60 5.71 -15.10
C GLN A 89 -5.87 4.56 -14.42
N VAL A 90 -5.67 4.66 -13.11
CA VAL A 90 -5.02 3.59 -12.32
C VAL A 90 -5.90 2.35 -12.31
N ASP A 91 -7.20 2.52 -12.06
CA ASP A 91 -8.13 1.39 -12.03
C ASP A 91 -8.25 0.72 -13.41
N SER A 92 -8.30 1.51 -14.48
CA SER A 92 -8.32 0.98 -15.85
C SER A 92 -7.07 0.17 -16.16
N SER A 93 -5.90 0.65 -15.76
CA SER A 93 -4.64 -0.07 -15.94
C SER A 93 -4.64 -1.39 -15.17
N TYR A 94 -5.17 -1.37 -13.96
CA TYR A 94 -5.31 -2.57 -13.13
C TYR A 94 -6.18 -3.63 -13.83
N GLN A 95 -7.33 -3.22 -14.38
CA GLN A 95 -8.23 -4.13 -15.08
C GLN A 95 -7.57 -4.75 -16.31
N VAL A 96 -6.83 -3.95 -17.08
CA VAL A 96 -6.11 -4.44 -18.27
C VAL A 96 -5.07 -5.50 -17.87
N LEU A 97 -4.34 -5.26 -16.79
CA LEU A 97 -3.34 -6.22 -16.30
C LEU A 97 -3.98 -7.52 -15.80
N LEU A 98 -5.12 -7.43 -15.11
CA LEU A 98 -5.88 -8.61 -14.68
C LEU A 98 -6.28 -9.48 -15.85
N GLU A 99 -6.84 -8.87 -16.90
CA GLU A 99 -7.28 -9.58 -18.09
C GLU A 99 -6.11 -10.22 -18.85
N ARG A 100 -5.01 -9.48 -18.96
CA ARG A 100 -3.87 -9.92 -19.75
C ARG A 100 -3.10 -11.07 -19.10
N PHE A 101 -2.92 -11.02 -17.79
CA PHE A 101 -2.08 -11.98 -17.08
C PHE A 101 -2.86 -13.02 -16.28
N GLY A 102 -4.17 -12.83 -16.11
CA GLY A 102 -5.03 -13.82 -15.47
C GLY A 102 -4.71 -14.10 -14.01
N PHE A 103 -4.32 -13.07 -13.24
CA PHE A 103 -4.03 -13.24 -11.83
C PHE A 103 -5.29 -13.67 -11.05
N ASP A 104 -5.11 -14.63 -10.16
CA ASP A 104 -6.15 -15.07 -9.24
C ASP A 104 -5.96 -14.31 -7.92
N LEU A 105 -6.66 -13.18 -7.79
CA LEU A 105 -6.54 -12.30 -6.65
C LEU A 105 -7.72 -12.47 -5.70
N VAL A 106 -7.39 -12.55 -4.43
CA VAL A 106 -8.39 -12.73 -3.38
C VAL A 106 -8.79 -11.39 -2.76
#